data_86f1d7f0f2e78f7290dd454f557646b5
#
_entry.id   86f1d7f0f2e78f7290dd454f557646b5
#
_cell.length_a   1.000
_cell.length_b   1.000
_cell.length_c   1.000
_cell.angle_alpha   90.00
_cell.angle_beta   90.00
_cell.angle_gamma   90.00
#
_symmetry.space_group_name_H-M   'P 1'
#
loop_
_entity.id
_entity.type
_entity.pdbx_description
1 polymer ?
#
loop_
_entity_poly.entity_id
_entity_poly.type
_entity_poly.pdbx_seq_one_letter_code
_entity_poly.pdbx_strand_id
1 'polypeptide(L)'
;MSRIFDALQRSQGDAPTPRAATPNQSVPPEALASVMENAATEDASPESAAAHATAAAVQAPADWLSVPADRVLHPSPTPEQRIVTLSSNSGPGAEMFRVLATRLAHMKDKRPLAKLLVSSAVVDEGKSVVAVNLAIALSQRPGERILLMEADLRRPTASTLLSPNPTVGITEWHAGQLSIQNALYRVGDMPLWFLSAGRGLDEPLPILESLEFANMVEAISAHFDWVVLDSTPMLPMADAASLSRLCDGVLVVVREGHTRRKLLNKALDSIDRKKLVGCVFNEAESQQATYNQFGGYGYYADKKSDRNSSNGDQGKVATA
;
A
#
# COMPACT_ATOMS: atom_id res chain seq x y z
N MET A 1 16.37 7.04 -16.65
CA MET A 1 15.27 6.29 -17.29
C MET A 1 15.59 4.80 -17.15
N SER A 2 14.66 4.03 -16.60
CA SER A 2 14.94 2.65 -16.19
C SER A 2 14.99 1.73 -17.40
N ARG A 3 16.10 0.99 -17.60
CA ARG A 3 16.29 0.00 -18.68
C ARG A 3 15.21 -1.09 -18.77
N ILE A 4 14.44 -1.28 -17.72
CA ILE A 4 13.32 -2.25 -17.68
C ILE A 4 12.09 -1.68 -18.41
N PHE A 5 11.84 -0.39 -18.33
CA PHE A 5 10.76 0.27 -19.06
C PHE A 5 10.98 0.21 -20.57
N ASP A 6 12.23 0.40 -21.03
CA ASP A 6 12.62 0.29 -22.44
C ASP A 6 12.54 -1.16 -22.96
N ALA A 7 12.80 -2.15 -22.10
CA ALA A 7 12.67 -3.57 -22.46
C ALA A 7 11.21 -4.01 -22.60
N LEU A 8 10.29 -3.44 -21.81
CA LEU A 8 8.85 -3.71 -21.90
C LEU A 8 8.22 -3.05 -23.14
N GLN A 9 8.68 -1.86 -23.55
CA GLN A 9 8.21 -1.23 -24.80
C GLN A 9 8.66 -1.97 -26.06
N ARG A 10 9.84 -2.59 -26.07
CA ARG A 10 10.34 -3.37 -27.22
C ARG A 10 9.63 -4.71 -27.40
N SER A 11 8.99 -5.26 -26.38
CA SER A 11 8.21 -6.51 -26.47
C SER A 11 6.80 -6.33 -27.04
N GLN A 12 6.36 -5.10 -27.32
CA GLN A 12 5.04 -4.79 -27.88
C GLN A 12 5.01 -4.77 -29.42
N GLY A 13 6.15 -5.00 -30.08
CA GLY A 13 6.30 -4.91 -31.55
C GLY A 13 5.98 -6.18 -32.37
N ASP A 14 5.86 -7.35 -31.76
CA ASP A 14 5.66 -8.62 -32.45
C ASP A 14 4.42 -9.36 -31.92
N ALA A 15 3.23 -8.91 -32.34
CA ALA A 15 2.00 -9.68 -32.21
C ALA A 15 1.59 -10.23 -33.59
N PRO A 16 1.37 -11.54 -33.74
CA PRO A 16 0.86 -12.09 -34.98
C PRO A 16 -0.61 -11.73 -35.17
N THR A 17 -0.96 -11.34 -36.38
CA THR A 17 -2.33 -11.03 -36.83
C THR A 17 -3.29 -12.20 -36.58
N PRO A 18 -4.48 -11.95 -36.03
CA PRO A 18 -5.46 -13.01 -35.82
C PRO A 18 -6.11 -13.44 -37.14
N ARG A 19 -6.11 -14.74 -37.38
CA ARG A 19 -6.85 -15.41 -38.46
C ARG A 19 -8.35 -15.25 -38.22
N ALA A 20 -9.09 -14.89 -39.25
CA ALA A 20 -10.54 -14.74 -39.27
C ALA A 20 -11.27 -16.00 -38.79
N ALA A 21 -12.14 -15.82 -37.77
CA ALA A 21 -13.07 -16.86 -37.34
C ALA A 21 -14.38 -16.75 -38.13
N THR A 22 -14.86 -17.90 -38.63
CA THR A 22 -16.14 -18.13 -39.31
C THR A 22 -17.33 -17.84 -38.38
N PRO A 23 -18.48 -17.36 -38.89
CA PRO A 23 -19.63 -16.99 -38.08
C PRO A 23 -20.35 -18.21 -37.51
N ASN A 24 -20.58 -18.22 -36.22
CA ASN A 24 -21.36 -19.26 -35.52
C ASN A 24 -22.86 -18.88 -35.53
N GLN A 25 -23.67 -19.93 -35.68
CA GLN A 25 -25.09 -19.93 -35.94
C GLN A 25 -25.91 -19.30 -34.80
N SER A 26 -26.92 -18.55 -35.19
CA SER A 26 -27.96 -17.96 -34.34
C SER A 26 -28.86 -19.05 -33.73
N VAL A 27 -29.10 -18.97 -32.44
CA VAL A 27 -30.10 -19.75 -31.68
C VAL A 27 -31.46 -19.08 -31.84
N PRO A 28 -32.59 -19.84 -32.10
CA PRO A 28 -33.89 -19.27 -32.30
C PRO A 28 -34.53 -18.72 -31.00
N PRO A 29 -35.41 -17.73 -31.09
CA PRO A 29 -35.93 -17.01 -29.90
C PRO A 29 -37.04 -17.72 -29.11
N GLU A 30 -37.36 -18.98 -29.40
CA GLU A 30 -38.46 -19.69 -28.71
C GLU A 30 -38.04 -20.44 -27.41
N ALA A 31 -36.76 -20.47 -27.04
CA ALA A 31 -36.33 -21.16 -25.85
C ALA A 31 -36.30 -20.30 -24.55
N LEU A 32 -36.67 -19.01 -24.63
CA LEU A 32 -36.65 -18.10 -23.48
C LEU A 32 -38.02 -17.85 -22.84
N ALA A 33 -39.11 -18.41 -23.39
CA ALA A 33 -40.46 -18.18 -22.85
C ALA A 33 -40.90 -19.17 -21.74
N SER A 34 -40.20 -20.30 -21.55
CA SER A 34 -40.63 -21.35 -20.61
C SER A 34 -39.99 -21.28 -19.19
N VAL A 35 -39.12 -20.28 -18.93
CA VAL A 35 -38.46 -20.16 -17.62
C VAL A 35 -39.10 -19.06 -16.74
N MET A 36 -40.00 -18.25 -17.25
CA MET A 36 -40.61 -17.13 -16.51
C MET A 36 -42.01 -17.38 -15.93
N GLU A 37 -42.54 -18.61 -16.01
CA GLU A 37 -43.95 -18.88 -15.61
C GLU A 37 -44.08 -19.73 -14.30
N ASN A 38 -43.00 -20.00 -13.58
CA ASN A 38 -43.05 -20.80 -12.32
C ASN A 38 -42.50 -20.09 -11.07
N ALA A 39 -42.64 -18.76 -11.00
CA ALA A 39 -42.24 -18.02 -9.79
C ALA A 39 -43.39 -17.09 -9.33
N ALA A 40 -44.55 -17.62 -9.16
CA ALA A 40 -45.65 -16.89 -8.49
C ALA A 40 -46.47 -17.90 -7.71
N THR A 41 -46.09 -18.09 -6.45
CA THR A 41 -46.97 -18.38 -5.30
C THR A 41 -46.09 -18.93 -4.16
N GLU A 42 -45.58 -18.08 -3.30
CA GLU A 42 -45.47 -18.36 -1.85
C GLU A 42 -45.55 -17.03 -1.11
N ASP A 43 -46.56 -16.97 -0.28
CA ASP A 43 -47.01 -15.88 0.56
C ASP A 43 -46.00 -15.69 1.68
N ALA A 44 -45.23 -14.61 1.64
CA ALA A 44 -44.36 -14.15 2.75
C ALA A 44 -44.78 -12.73 3.14
N SER A 45 -45.41 -12.63 4.28
CA SER A 45 -45.89 -11.40 4.90
C SER A 45 -44.78 -10.33 5.06
N PRO A 46 -45.09 -9.04 4.88
CA PRO A 46 -44.12 -7.93 4.82
C PRO A 46 -43.55 -7.48 6.17
N GLU A 47 -43.75 -8.21 7.25
CA GLU A 47 -43.27 -7.81 8.59
C GLU A 47 -41.86 -8.29 8.99
N SER A 48 -41.25 -9.23 8.26
CA SER A 48 -39.92 -9.75 8.60
C SER A 48 -38.76 -9.04 7.90
N ALA A 49 -39.02 -8.28 6.82
CA ALA A 49 -37.97 -7.55 6.09
C ALA A 49 -37.71 -6.14 6.63
N ALA A 50 -38.58 -5.64 7.52
CA ALA A 50 -38.46 -4.29 8.06
C ALA A 50 -37.56 -4.18 9.33
N ALA A 51 -37.17 -5.32 9.92
CA ALA A 51 -36.41 -5.33 11.17
C ALA A 51 -34.88 -5.21 11.02
N HIS A 52 -34.33 -5.29 9.81
CA HIS A 52 -32.88 -5.17 9.55
C HIS A 52 -32.48 -3.91 8.81
N ALA A 53 -33.43 -3.00 8.52
CA ALA A 53 -33.16 -1.74 7.80
C ALA A 53 -33.27 -0.48 8.68
N THR A 54 -33.37 -0.60 9.97
CA THR A 54 -33.52 0.55 10.86
C THR A 54 -32.37 0.59 11.86
N ALA A 55 -31.26 1.22 11.49
CA ALA A 55 -30.40 2.04 12.36
C ALA A 55 -29.15 2.57 11.65
N ALA A 56 -29.23 2.96 10.40
CA ALA A 56 -28.32 4.00 9.91
C ALA A 56 -28.93 5.35 10.27
N ALA A 57 -28.98 5.67 11.57
CA ALA A 57 -29.15 7.03 12.01
C ALA A 57 -28.09 7.88 11.31
N VAL A 58 -28.51 8.92 10.60
CA VAL A 58 -27.64 9.98 10.07
C VAL A 58 -26.97 10.62 11.29
N GLN A 59 -25.87 10.00 11.73
CA GLN A 59 -24.98 10.60 12.71
C GLN A 59 -24.32 11.79 12.02
N ALA A 60 -24.22 12.90 12.74
CA ALA A 60 -23.43 14.05 12.35
C ALA A 60 -22.07 13.58 11.77
N PRO A 61 -21.46 14.31 10.82
CA PRO A 61 -20.24 13.85 10.18
C PRO A 61 -19.24 13.49 11.27
N ALA A 62 -19.07 12.20 11.49
CA ALA A 62 -18.08 11.71 12.42
C ALA A 62 -16.75 12.28 11.95
N ASP A 63 -16.04 12.95 12.85
CA ASP A 63 -14.69 13.43 12.55
C ASP A 63 -13.79 12.19 12.38
N TRP A 64 -13.73 11.68 11.18
CA TRP A 64 -12.92 10.51 10.82
C TRP A 64 -11.46 10.65 11.22
N LEU A 65 -11.03 11.86 11.50
CA LEU A 65 -9.65 12.19 11.79
C LEU A 65 -9.40 12.28 13.32
N SER A 66 -10.47 12.31 14.12
CA SER A 66 -10.37 12.31 15.57
C SER A 66 -10.19 10.90 16.09
N VAL A 67 -9.01 10.61 16.62
CA VAL A 67 -8.65 9.30 17.17
C VAL A 67 -8.43 9.47 18.69
N PRO A 68 -9.04 8.61 19.54
CA PRO A 68 -8.82 8.63 20.98
C PRO A 68 -7.35 8.45 21.35
N ALA A 69 -6.93 9.01 22.48
CA ALA A 69 -5.52 9.01 22.90
C ALA A 69 -4.93 7.60 23.12
N ASP A 70 -5.76 6.64 23.51
CA ASP A 70 -5.39 5.22 23.66
C ASP A 70 -5.15 4.51 22.31
N ARG A 71 -5.46 5.16 21.21
CA ARG A 71 -5.21 4.66 19.84
C ARG A 71 -4.14 5.45 19.09
N VAL A 72 -3.30 6.16 19.79
CA VAL A 72 -2.12 6.79 19.21
C VAL A 72 -0.95 5.82 19.31
N LEU A 73 -0.45 5.39 18.16
CA LEU A 73 0.75 4.55 18.07
C LEU A 73 2.00 5.41 18.17
N HIS A 74 2.95 5.01 18.96
CA HIS A 74 4.26 5.67 19.09
C HIS A 74 5.35 4.72 18.57
N PRO A 75 5.63 4.69 17.26
CA PRO A 75 6.61 3.79 16.69
C PRO A 75 8.01 4.05 17.26
N SER A 76 8.66 2.99 17.70
CA SER A 76 10.05 3.00 18.14
C SER A 76 10.81 1.89 17.38
N PRO A 77 11.09 2.11 16.07
CA PRO A 77 11.60 1.06 15.21
C PRO A 77 13.02 0.65 15.61
N THR A 78 13.26 -0.66 15.65
CA THR A 78 14.61 -1.20 15.74
C THR A 78 15.30 -1.19 14.37
N PRO A 79 16.65 -1.24 14.29
CA PRO A 79 17.35 -1.30 13.01
C PRO A 79 16.91 -2.46 12.12
N GLU A 80 16.54 -3.59 12.72
CA GLU A 80 16.10 -4.81 12.01
C GLU A 80 14.75 -4.61 11.29
N GLN A 81 13.90 -3.74 11.80
CA GLN A 81 12.60 -3.39 11.19
C GLN A 81 12.74 -2.56 9.93
N ARG A 82 13.91 -1.94 9.72
CA ARG A 82 14.24 -1.16 8.49
C ARG A 82 13.24 -0.02 8.18
N ILE A 83 12.68 0.59 9.22
CA ILE A 83 11.83 1.78 9.06
C ILE A 83 12.72 3.02 9.00
N VAL A 84 13.40 3.16 7.87
CA VAL A 84 14.43 4.17 7.64
C VAL A 84 13.90 5.60 7.68
N THR A 85 12.63 5.79 7.36
CA THR A 85 11.97 7.11 7.36
C THR A 85 11.71 7.66 8.76
N LEU A 86 11.72 6.80 9.79
CA LEU A 86 11.66 7.20 11.21
C LEU A 86 13.03 7.19 11.87
N SER A 87 13.87 6.21 11.55
CA SER A 87 15.15 5.99 12.24
C SER A 87 16.21 7.04 11.87
N SER A 88 16.14 7.61 10.66
CA SER A 88 17.12 8.57 10.17
C SER A 88 16.50 9.52 9.16
N ASN A 89 16.14 10.72 9.60
CA ASN A 89 15.57 11.75 8.72
C ASN A 89 16.51 12.23 7.59
N SER A 90 17.79 11.87 7.60
CA SER A 90 18.82 12.30 6.64
C SER A 90 19.58 11.16 5.99
N GLY A 91 19.20 9.91 6.23
CA GLY A 91 19.87 8.75 5.64
C GLY A 91 19.48 8.53 4.17
N PRO A 92 20.37 7.89 3.36
CA PRO A 92 20.10 7.63 1.94
C PRO A 92 18.81 6.82 1.71
N GLY A 93 18.48 5.88 2.58
CA GLY A 93 17.22 5.12 2.50
C GLY A 93 15.98 5.99 2.66
N ALA A 94 15.97 6.90 3.63
CA ALA A 94 14.86 7.85 3.83
C ALA A 94 14.71 8.77 2.62
N GLU A 95 15.82 9.24 2.04
CA GLU A 95 15.80 10.07 0.84
C GLU A 95 15.21 9.36 -0.38
N MET A 96 15.51 8.08 -0.56
CA MET A 96 14.91 7.28 -1.63
C MET A 96 13.39 7.19 -1.50
N PHE A 97 12.85 7.07 -0.29
CA PHE A 97 11.39 7.08 -0.08
C PHE A 97 10.78 8.46 -0.32
N ARG A 98 11.47 9.56 0.02
CA ARG A 98 11.03 10.93 -0.34
C ARG A 98 10.98 11.13 -1.86
N VAL A 99 12.00 10.66 -2.58
CA VAL A 99 12.02 10.68 -4.04
C VAL A 99 10.86 9.85 -4.62
N LEU A 100 10.60 8.67 -4.06
CA LEU A 100 9.46 7.84 -4.47
C LEU A 100 8.13 8.57 -4.21
N ALA A 101 7.92 9.12 -3.02
CA ALA A 101 6.72 9.91 -2.68
C ALA A 101 6.52 11.09 -3.63
N THR A 102 7.59 11.82 -3.96
CA THR A 102 7.54 12.94 -4.91
C THR A 102 7.14 12.47 -6.31
N ARG A 103 7.69 11.35 -6.80
CA ARG A 103 7.34 10.79 -8.10
C ARG A 103 5.87 10.36 -8.17
N LEU A 104 5.38 9.73 -7.11
CA LEU A 104 3.97 9.32 -6.99
C LEU A 104 3.04 10.54 -7.00
N ALA A 105 3.39 11.61 -6.28
CA ALA A 105 2.62 12.85 -6.29
C ALA A 105 2.54 13.45 -7.71
N HIS A 106 3.66 13.55 -8.43
CA HIS A 106 3.65 14.01 -9.82
C HIS A 106 2.83 13.10 -10.76
N MET A 107 2.73 11.81 -10.44
CA MET A 107 1.83 10.92 -11.21
C MET A 107 0.37 11.18 -10.87
N LYS A 108 0.05 11.46 -9.60
CA LYS A 108 -1.29 11.82 -9.14
C LYS A 108 -1.81 13.09 -9.84
N ASP A 109 -0.93 14.07 -10.10
CA ASP A 109 -1.28 15.29 -10.86
C ASP A 109 -1.75 14.99 -12.29
N LYS A 110 -1.39 13.82 -12.84
CA LYS A 110 -1.64 13.46 -14.25
C LYS A 110 -2.76 12.43 -14.42
N ARG A 111 -3.09 11.70 -13.37
CA ARG A 111 -4.14 10.66 -13.37
C ARG A 111 -4.69 10.45 -11.97
N PRO A 112 -5.93 9.95 -11.81
CA PRO A 112 -6.42 9.52 -10.51
C PRO A 112 -5.45 8.50 -9.89
N LEU A 113 -4.92 8.81 -8.70
CA LEU A 113 -4.01 7.95 -7.95
C LEU A 113 -4.09 8.31 -6.46
N ALA A 114 -5.17 7.93 -5.81
CA ALA A 114 -5.35 8.11 -4.37
C ALA A 114 -5.18 6.78 -3.62
N LYS A 115 -5.68 5.67 -4.18
CA LYS A 115 -5.61 4.34 -3.60
C LYS A 115 -4.47 3.55 -4.26
N LEU A 116 -3.39 3.31 -3.53
CA LEU A 116 -2.17 2.65 -4.01
C LEU A 116 -1.99 1.30 -3.31
N LEU A 117 -2.07 0.21 -4.08
CA LEU A 117 -1.73 -1.13 -3.60
C LEU A 117 -0.22 -1.33 -3.64
N VAL A 118 0.36 -1.76 -2.52
CA VAL A 118 1.75 -2.22 -2.43
C VAL A 118 1.73 -3.74 -2.31
N SER A 119 2.29 -4.42 -3.29
CA SER A 119 2.36 -5.88 -3.34
C SER A 119 3.70 -6.35 -3.87
N SER A 120 3.92 -7.65 -3.91
CA SER A 120 5.15 -8.27 -4.39
C SER A 120 4.84 -9.51 -5.23
N ALA A 121 5.80 -10.02 -5.99
CA ALA A 121 5.58 -11.24 -6.76
C ALA A 121 5.48 -12.47 -5.85
N VAL A 122 6.34 -12.56 -4.84
CA VAL A 122 6.44 -13.68 -3.90
C VAL A 122 6.55 -13.17 -2.46
N VAL A 123 6.57 -14.08 -1.50
CA VAL A 123 6.77 -13.76 -0.07
C VAL A 123 8.17 -13.17 0.18
N ASP A 124 8.32 -12.46 1.29
CA ASP A 124 9.60 -11.96 1.83
C ASP A 124 10.39 -10.99 0.92
N GLU A 125 9.67 -10.27 0.04
CA GLU A 125 10.26 -9.21 -0.79
C GLU A 125 10.26 -7.83 -0.10
N GLY A 126 9.69 -7.72 1.11
CA GLY A 126 9.68 -6.49 1.93
C GLY A 126 8.53 -5.54 1.59
N LYS A 127 7.41 -6.03 1.01
CA LYS A 127 6.22 -5.23 0.66
C LYS A 127 5.73 -4.36 1.83
N SER A 128 5.58 -4.94 3.03
CA SER A 128 5.08 -4.23 4.21
C SER A 128 6.05 -3.17 4.71
N VAL A 129 7.37 -3.45 4.67
CA VAL A 129 8.41 -2.47 4.99
C VAL A 129 8.36 -1.29 4.02
N VAL A 130 8.19 -1.56 2.71
CA VAL A 130 8.05 -0.53 1.69
C VAL A 130 6.76 0.27 1.89
N ALA A 131 5.62 -0.39 2.18
CA ALA A 131 4.34 0.28 2.41
C ALA A 131 4.40 1.24 3.60
N VAL A 132 4.95 0.80 4.74
CA VAL A 132 5.11 1.62 5.95
C VAL A 132 6.03 2.81 5.69
N ASN A 133 7.23 2.58 5.14
CA ASN A 133 8.18 3.67 4.83
C ASN A 133 7.59 4.68 3.84
N LEU A 134 6.88 4.21 2.81
CA LEU A 134 6.22 5.07 1.82
C LEU A 134 5.11 5.90 2.47
N ALA A 135 4.25 5.31 3.29
CA ALA A 135 3.19 6.02 3.99
C ALA A 135 3.76 7.13 4.91
N ILE A 136 4.85 6.84 5.62
CA ILE A 136 5.57 7.84 6.43
C ILE A 136 6.17 8.94 5.54
N ALA A 137 6.80 8.60 4.42
CA ALA A 137 7.38 9.59 3.52
C ALA A 137 6.31 10.49 2.88
N LEU A 138 5.14 9.94 2.54
CA LEU A 138 3.99 10.71 2.06
C LEU A 138 3.45 11.64 3.15
N SER A 139 3.38 11.20 4.41
CA SER A 139 2.89 12.01 5.52
C SER A 139 3.80 13.20 5.87
N GLN A 140 5.05 13.21 5.41
CA GLN A 140 5.96 14.34 5.54
C GLN A 140 5.68 15.45 4.51
N ARG A 141 4.78 15.21 3.56
CA ARG A 141 4.39 16.23 2.57
C ARG A 141 3.36 17.18 3.18
N PRO A 142 3.53 18.51 3.00
CA PRO A 142 2.63 19.48 3.62
C PRO A 142 1.18 19.32 3.14
N GLY A 143 0.25 19.33 4.09
CA GLY A 143 -1.18 19.36 3.82
C GLY A 143 -1.80 18.02 3.38
N GLU A 144 -1.04 16.94 3.24
CA GLU A 144 -1.55 15.64 2.85
C GLU A 144 -1.91 14.77 4.07
N ARG A 145 -3.03 14.07 4.01
CA ARG A 145 -3.53 13.12 5.00
C ARG A 145 -3.39 11.72 4.43
N ILE A 146 -2.72 10.85 5.14
CA ILE A 146 -2.36 9.52 4.66
C ILE A 146 -3.05 8.46 5.50
N LEU A 147 -3.64 7.47 4.84
CA LEU A 147 -4.08 6.22 5.46
C LEU A 147 -3.15 5.09 5.01
N LEU A 148 -2.54 4.40 5.95
CA LEU A 148 -1.94 3.09 5.73
C LEU A 148 -2.95 2.03 6.15
N MET A 149 -3.35 1.17 5.22
CA MET A 149 -4.28 0.06 5.47
C MET A 149 -3.54 -1.26 5.35
N GLU A 150 -3.55 -2.07 6.41
CA GLU A 150 -2.99 -3.41 6.41
C GLU A 150 -4.03 -4.40 5.88
N ALA A 151 -3.95 -4.68 4.58
CA ALA A 151 -4.87 -5.56 3.88
C ALA A 151 -4.31 -6.98 3.66
N ASP A 152 -3.11 -7.28 4.16
CA ASP A 152 -2.63 -8.66 4.32
C ASP A 152 -3.25 -9.26 5.58
N LEU A 153 -4.52 -9.67 5.47
CA LEU A 153 -5.26 -10.26 6.59
C LEU A 153 -4.78 -11.66 6.95
N ARG A 154 -3.93 -12.29 6.11
CA ARG A 154 -3.35 -13.61 6.40
C ARG A 154 -2.16 -13.52 7.34
N ARG A 155 -1.26 -12.60 7.06
CA ARG A 155 -0.01 -12.41 7.80
C ARG A 155 0.23 -10.92 8.04
N PRO A 156 -0.53 -10.31 8.95
CA PRO A 156 -0.34 -8.90 9.29
C PRO A 156 1.09 -8.64 9.74
N THR A 157 1.77 -7.71 9.09
CA THR A 157 3.18 -7.39 9.37
C THR A 157 3.37 -5.89 9.61
N ALA A 158 2.59 -5.02 8.93
CA ALA A 158 2.71 -3.57 9.06
C ALA A 158 2.41 -3.11 10.50
N SER A 159 1.46 -3.76 11.17
CA SER A 159 1.14 -3.54 12.58
C SER A 159 2.35 -3.75 13.48
N THR A 160 3.11 -4.84 13.28
CA THR A 160 4.30 -5.14 14.07
C THR A 160 5.47 -4.18 13.81
N LEU A 161 5.48 -3.52 12.63
CA LEU A 161 6.49 -2.53 12.25
C LEU A 161 6.21 -1.16 12.88
N LEU A 162 4.94 -0.81 13.08
CA LEU A 162 4.54 0.48 13.64
C LEU A 162 4.45 0.49 15.16
N SER A 163 3.95 -0.58 15.75
CA SER A 163 3.83 -0.71 17.21
C SER A 163 3.49 -2.16 17.57
N PRO A 164 4.00 -2.71 18.66
CA PRO A 164 3.49 -3.98 19.13
C PRO A 164 2.04 -3.81 19.60
N ASN A 165 1.08 -4.36 18.83
CA ASN A 165 -0.32 -4.61 19.18
C ASN A 165 -1.39 -3.55 18.91
N PRO A 166 -1.73 -3.18 17.69
CA PRO A 166 -3.10 -2.81 17.39
C PRO A 166 -4.00 -4.03 17.64
N THR A 167 -4.99 -3.88 18.54
CA THR A 167 -5.83 -5.01 19.01
C THR A 167 -7.09 -5.19 18.19
N VAL A 168 -7.44 -4.20 17.37
CA VAL A 168 -8.65 -4.18 16.54
C VAL A 168 -8.31 -3.65 15.14
N GLY A 169 -9.11 -4.02 14.17
CA GLY A 169 -8.89 -3.62 12.78
C GLY A 169 -10.04 -4.04 11.87
N ILE A 170 -9.69 -4.39 10.63
CA ILE A 170 -10.64 -4.79 9.58
C ILE A 170 -11.47 -6.00 10.00
N THR A 171 -10.86 -6.99 10.65
CA THR A 171 -11.55 -8.23 11.02
C THR A 171 -12.61 -8.00 12.11
N GLU A 172 -12.31 -7.17 13.10
CA GLU A 172 -13.26 -6.82 14.18
C GLU A 172 -14.37 -5.90 13.67
N TRP A 173 -14.05 -4.98 12.75
CA TRP A 173 -15.05 -4.19 12.05
C TRP A 173 -16.02 -5.08 11.25
N HIS A 174 -15.50 -5.98 10.42
CA HIS A 174 -16.32 -6.90 9.62
C HIS A 174 -17.19 -7.81 10.49
N ALA A 175 -16.71 -8.20 11.67
CA ALA A 175 -17.48 -8.95 12.65
C ALA A 175 -18.56 -8.11 13.38
N GLY A 176 -18.72 -6.82 13.03
CA GLY A 176 -19.70 -5.92 13.65
C GLY A 176 -19.38 -5.51 15.08
N GLN A 177 -18.14 -5.73 15.55
CA GLN A 177 -17.74 -5.44 16.93
C GLN A 177 -17.50 -3.94 17.18
N LEU A 178 -17.16 -3.19 16.13
CA LEU A 178 -16.93 -1.75 16.21
C LEU A 178 -17.15 -1.07 14.85
N SER A 179 -17.33 0.25 14.86
CA SER A 179 -17.34 1.05 13.62
C SER A 179 -15.94 1.18 13.05
N ILE A 180 -15.82 1.43 11.74
CA ILE A 180 -14.52 1.57 11.08
C ILE A 180 -13.71 2.75 11.63
N GLN A 181 -14.36 3.84 12.03
CA GLN A 181 -13.71 4.98 12.69
C GLN A 181 -13.03 4.56 14.00
N ASN A 182 -13.68 3.66 14.73
CA ASN A 182 -13.16 3.10 15.98
C ASN A 182 -12.06 2.04 15.73
N ALA A 183 -11.81 1.61 14.51
CA ALA A 183 -10.69 0.74 14.14
C ALA A 183 -9.43 1.52 13.74
N LEU A 184 -9.52 2.85 13.59
CA LEU A 184 -8.39 3.68 13.18
C LEU A 184 -7.45 3.96 14.35
N TYR A 185 -6.16 3.98 14.03
CA TYR A 185 -5.08 4.45 14.87
C TYR A 185 -4.45 5.69 14.26
N ARG A 186 -3.92 6.59 15.11
CA ARG A 186 -3.05 7.68 14.70
C ARG A 186 -1.59 7.28 14.89
N VAL A 187 -0.70 7.67 13.99
CA VAL A 187 0.74 7.36 14.12
C VAL A 187 1.48 8.61 14.60
N GLY A 188 1.74 8.68 15.90
CA GLY A 188 2.36 9.84 16.56
C GLY A 188 1.64 11.14 16.21
N ASP A 189 2.43 12.21 16.01
CA ASP A 189 1.93 13.54 15.61
C ASP A 189 1.83 13.71 14.08
N MET A 190 2.18 12.67 13.31
CA MET A 190 2.16 12.71 11.84
C MET A 190 0.72 12.74 11.30
N PRO A 191 0.45 13.36 10.13
CA PRO A 191 -0.82 13.25 9.42
C PRO A 191 -0.97 11.86 8.76
N LEU A 192 -0.73 10.80 9.55
CA LEU A 192 -0.75 9.41 9.17
C LEU A 192 -1.68 8.63 10.08
N TRP A 193 -2.69 8.01 9.49
CA TRP A 193 -3.59 7.07 10.13
C TRP A 193 -3.25 5.65 9.71
N PHE A 194 -3.54 4.72 10.58
CA PHE A 194 -3.32 3.31 10.35
C PHE A 194 -4.60 2.51 10.62
N LEU A 195 -5.01 1.71 9.65
CA LEU A 195 -6.05 0.71 9.79
C LEU A 195 -5.40 -0.67 9.78
N SER A 196 -5.36 -1.30 10.95
CA SER A 196 -4.80 -2.64 11.10
C SER A 196 -5.69 -3.70 10.44
N ALA A 197 -5.09 -4.83 10.09
CA ALA A 197 -5.82 -6.04 9.74
C ALA A 197 -6.73 -6.52 10.87
N GLY A 198 -6.35 -6.26 12.13
CA GLY A 198 -6.95 -6.88 13.30
C GLY A 198 -6.42 -8.30 13.52
N ARG A 199 -7.29 -9.21 13.92
CA ARG A 199 -6.92 -10.63 14.07
C ARG A 199 -6.70 -11.27 12.71
N GLY A 200 -5.52 -11.86 12.49
CA GLY A 200 -5.22 -12.58 11.26
C GLY A 200 -6.22 -13.72 10.96
N LEU A 201 -6.47 -13.95 9.67
CA LEU A 201 -7.42 -14.96 9.18
C LEU A 201 -6.74 -15.91 8.19
N ASP A 202 -7.13 -17.18 8.24
CA ASP A 202 -6.67 -18.18 7.26
C ASP A 202 -7.35 -17.98 5.88
N GLU A 203 -8.62 -17.55 5.87
CA GLU A 203 -9.42 -17.35 4.67
C GLU A 203 -10.00 -15.93 4.57
N PRO A 204 -9.22 -14.90 4.24
CA PRO A 204 -9.69 -13.52 4.18
C PRO A 204 -10.44 -13.17 2.88
N LEU A 205 -10.35 -13.98 1.84
CA LEU A 205 -10.87 -13.66 0.51
C LEU A 205 -12.37 -13.31 0.51
N PRO A 206 -13.26 -14.02 1.25
CA PRO A 206 -14.66 -13.63 1.34
C PRO A 206 -14.87 -12.20 1.87
N ILE A 207 -14.05 -11.73 2.80
CA ILE A 207 -14.09 -10.36 3.29
C ILE A 207 -13.62 -9.40 2.20
N LEU A 208 -12.46 -9.65 1.61
CA LEU A 208 -11.84 -8.76 0.63
C LEU A 208 -12.65 -8.62 -0.67
N GLU A 209 -13.48 -9.61 -1.01
CA GLU A 209 -14.38 -9.59 -2.18
C GLU A 209 -15.80 -9.13 -1.83
N SER A 210 -16.10 -8.87 -0.56
CA SER A 210 -17.43 -8.43 -0.16
C SER A 210 -17.72 -7.01 -0.64
N LEU A 211 -19.00 -6.73 -0.94
CA LEU A 211 -19.46 -5.39 -1.26
C LEU A 211 -19.29 -4.45 -0.06
N GLU A 212 -19.43 -4.98 1.15
CA GLU A 212 -19.24 -4.23 2.38
C GLU A 212 -17.82 -3.69 2.51
N PHE A 213 -16.81 -4.54 2.25
CA PHE A 213 -15.40 -4.12 2.26
C PHE A 213 -15.12 -3.08 1.17
N ALA A 214 -15.63 -3.29 -0.05
CA ALA A 214 -15.47 -2.33 -1.14
C ALA A 214 -16.08 -0.96 -0.79
N ASN A 215 -17.29 -0.93 -0.24
CA ASN A 215 -17.96 0.29 0.20
C ASN A 215 -17.20 0.97 1.36
N MET A 216 -16.66 0.20 2.29
CA MET A 216 -15.83 0.72 3.38
C MET A 216 -14.56 1.38 2.85
N VAL A 217 -13.85 0.72 1.93
CA VAL A 217 -12.63 1.30 1.31
C VAL A 217 -12.95 2.59 0.58
N GLU A 218 -14.06 2.67 -0.16
CA GLU A 218 -14.46 3.87 -0.86
C GLU A 218 -14.83 5.01 0.11
N ALA A 219 -15.64 4.70 1.13
CA ALA A 219 -16.08 5.67 2.13
C ALA A 219 -14.90 6.26 2.92
N ILE A 220 -13.97 5.41 3.38
CA ILE A 220 -12.81 5.87 4.16
C ILE A 220 -11.84 6.66 3.27
N SER A 221 -11.67 6.25 2.00
CA SER A 221 -10.73 6.90 1.07
C SER A 221 -11.09 8.36 0.80
N ALA A 222 -12.36 8.74 0.90
CA ALA A 222 -12.82 10.12 0.71
C ALA A 222 -12.24 11.11 1.75
N HIS A 223 -11.71 10.63 2.86
CA HIS A 223 -11.16 11.46 3.95
C HIS A 223 -9.64 11.63 3.89
N PHE A 224 -8.96 10.93 2.96
CA PHE A 224 -7.50 10.90 2.86
C PHE A 224 -7.04 11.28 1.44
N ASP A 225 -5.89 11.93 1.38
CA ASP A 225 -5.26 12.27 0.09
C ASP A 225 -4.57 11.04 -0.52
N TRP A 226 -4.08 10.14 0.34
CA TRP A 226 -3.51 8.85 -0.05
C TRP A 226 -4.00 7.72 0.85
N VAL A 227 -4.33 6.60 0.23
CA VAL A 227 -4.57 5.33 0.91
C VAL A 227 -3.55 4.33 0.36
N VAL A 228 -2.59 3.95 1.19
CA VAL A 228 -1.57 2.95 0.89
C VAL A 228 -2.05 1.62 1.47
N LEU A 229 -2.31 0.63 0.60
CA LEU A 229 -2.73 -0.70 1.01
C LEU A 229 -1.53 -1.65 0.99
N ASP A 230 -1.13 -2.15 2.15
CA ASP A 230 -0.20 -3.30 2.25
C ASP A 230 -0.97 -4.59 2.03
N SER A 231 -0.55 -5.41 1.07
CA SER A 231 -1.29 -6.59 0.64
C SER A 231 -0.46 -7.87 0.68
N THR A 232 -1.10 -9.01 0.41
CA THR A 232 -0.41 -10.28 0.20
C THR A 232 0.44 -10.25 -1.07
N PRO A 233 1.41 -11.19 -1.24
CA PRO A 233 2.06 -11.41 -2.52
C PRO A 233 1.06 -11.81 -3.60
N MET A 234 1.32 -11.43 -4.86
CA MET A 234 0.45 -11.76 -6.00
C MET A 234 0.42 -13.25 -6.33
N LEU A 235 1.49 -13.98 -5.97
CA LEU A 235 1.60 -15.42 -6.17
C LEU A 235 1.81 -16.13 -4.82
N PRO A 236 1.04 -17.17 -4.51
CA PRO A 236 -0.07 -17.79 -5.26
C PRO A 236 -1.47 -17.27 -4.84
N MET A 237 -1.57 -16.12 -4.14
CA MET A 237 -2.80 -15.65 -3.51
C MET A 237 -3.68 -14.83 -4.45
N ALA A 238 -5.02 -15.01 -4.36
CA ALA A 238 -5.98 -14.20 -5.10
C ALA A 238 -6.22 -12.82 -4.46
N ASP A 239 -5.89 -12.68 -3.19
CA ASP A 239 -6.18 -11.50 -2.36
C ASP A 239 -5.65 -10.21 -2.99
N ALA A 240 -4.38 -10.19 -3.45
CA ALA A 240 -3.79 -9.03 -4.10
C ALA A 240 -4.49 -8.66 -5.41
N ALA A 241 -4.95 -9.66 -6.19
CA ALA A 241 -5.70 -9.42 -7.42
C ALA A 241 -7.07 -8.78 -7.12
N SER A 242 -7.78 -9.26 -6.09
CA SER A 242 -9.05 -8.69 -5.64
C SER A 242 -8.87 -7.26 -5.12
N LEU A 243 -7.88 -7.00 -4.26
CA LEU A 243 -7.56 -5.66 -3.76
C LEU A 243 -7.16 -4.71 -4.90
N SER A 244 -6.46 -5.18 -5.92
CA SER A 244 -6.05 -4.36 -7.06
C SER A 244 -7.22 -3.75 -7.81
N ARG A 245 -8.40 -4.37 -7.78
CA ARG A 245 -9.62 -3.84 -8.42
C ARG A 245 -10.12 -2.58 -7.72
N LEU A 246 -9.93 -2.48 -6.41
CA LEU A 246 -10.34 -1.35 -5.58
C LEU A 246 -9.35 -0.17 -5.63
N CYS A 247 -8.13 -0.40 -6.15
CA CYS A 247 -7.05 0.58 -6.15
C CYS A 247 -6.90 1.28 -7.51
N ASP A 248 -6.38 2.50 -7.50
CA ASP A 248 -6.08 3.30 -8.69
C ASP A 248 -4.73 2.91 -9.30
N GLY A 249 -3.81 2.39 -8.47
CA GLY A 249 -2.49 1.98 -8.89
C GLY A 249 -1.93 0.83 -8.08
N VAL A 250 -0.96 0.11 -8.68
CA VAL A 250 -0.22 -0.99 -8.06
C VAL A 250 1.27 -0.70 -8.13
N LEU A 251 1.92 -0.69 -6.99
CA LEU A 251 3.36 -0.60 -6.82
C LEU A 251 3.89 -1.99 -6.47
N VAL A 252 4.79 -2.52 -7.30
CA VAL A 252 5.32 -3.87 -7.13
C VAL A 252 6.68 -3.81 -6.47
N VAL A 253 6.83 -4.46 -5.34
CA VAL A 253 8.11 -4.62 -4.65
C VAL A 253 8.82 -5.86 -5.18
N VAL A 254 10.09 -5.71 -5.50
CA VAL A 254 10.95 -6.75 -6.05
C VAL A 254 12.23 -6.77 -5.23
N ARG A 255 12.59 -7.89 -4.64
CA ARG A 255 13.85 -8.05 -3.93
C ARG A 255 14.98 -8.39 -4.89
N GLU A 256 16.04 -7.57 -4.94
CA GLU A 256 17.19 -7.79 -5.81
C GLU A 256 17.86 -9.14 -5.48
N GLY A 257 18.25 -9.89 -6.51
CA GLY A 257 18.89 -11.20 -6.36
C GLY A 257 17.97 -12.34 -5.90
N HIS A 258 16.74 -12.05 -5.46
CA HIS A 258 15.78 -13.04 -4.94
C HIS A 258 14.66 -13.36 -5.94
N THR A 259 14.05 -12.34 -6.53
CA THR A 259 12.89 -12.51 -7.40
C THR A 259 13.29 -12.95 -8.81
N ARG A 260 12.88 -14.14 -9.20
CA ARG A 260 13.09 -14.62 -10.56
C ARG A 260 12.20 -13.85 -11.53
N ARG A 261 12.77 -13.37 -12.65
CA ARG A 261 12.04 -12.63 -13.70
C ARG A 261 10.77 -13.34 -14.19
N LYS A 262 10.79 -14.69 -14.30
CA LYS A 262 9.59 -15.45 -14.68
C LYS A 262 8.46 -15.32 -13.68
N LEU A 263 8.75 -15.30 -12.37
CA LEU A 263 7.74 -15.13 -11.32
C LEU A 263 7.20 -13.71 -11.33
N LEU A 264 8.06 -12.70 -11.49
CA LEU A 264 7.63 -11.32 -11.64
C LEU A 264 6.67 -11.14 -12.82
N ASN A 265 7.02 -11.67 -14.00
CA ASN A 265 6.14 -11.58 -15.17
C ASN A 265 4.79 -12.25 -14.90
N LYS A 266 4.78 -13.46 -14.31
CA LYS A 266 3.55 -14.16 -13.95
C LYS A 266 2.71 -13.37 -12.93
N ALA A 267 3.34 -12.71 -11.97
CA ALA A 267 2.66 -11.84 -11.02
C ALA A 267 2.02 -10.65 -11.72
N LEU A 268 2.74 -9.99 -12.63
CA LEU A 268 2.23 -8.86 -13.41
C LEU A 268 1.08 -9.23 -14.35
N ASP A 269 0.96 -10.49 -14.74
CA ASP A 269 -0.17 -10.98 -15.56
C ASP A 269 -1.47 -11.14 -14.73
N SER A 270 -1.38 -11.15 -13.39
CA SER A 270 -2.55 -11.25 -12.50
C SER A 270 -3.25 -9.91 -12.22
N ILE A 271 -2.69 -8.79 -12.68
CA ILE A 271 -3.23 -7.45 -12.47
C ILE A 271 -3.46 -6.72 -13.79
N ASP A 272 -4.35 -5.72 -13.79
CA ASP A 272 -4.47 -4.81 -14.93
C ASP A 272 -3.19 -3.98 -15.07
N ARG A 273 -2.45 -4.18 -16.15
CA ARG A 273 -1.19 -3.47 -16.45
C ARG A 273 -1.35 -1.96 -16.51
N LYS A 274 -2.54 -1.42 -16.79
CA LYS A 274 -2.82 0.02 -16.75
C LYS A 274 -2.73 0.60 -15.35
N LYS A 275 -2.96 -0.22 -14.33
CA LYS A 275 -2.81 0.16 -12.92
C LYS A 275 -1.36 0.06 -12.43
N LEU A 276 -0.45 -0.57 -13.17
CA LEU A 276 0.95 -0.65 -12.76
C LEU A 276 1.59 0.75 -12.72
N VAL A 277 1.95 1.18 -11.51
CA VAL A 277 2.63 2.46 -11.25
C VAL A 277 4.13 2.32 -11.47
N GLY A 278 4.71 1.20 -11.06
CA GLY A 278 6.14 0.92 -11.17
C GLY A 278 6.58 -0.24 -10.28
N CYS A 279 7.91 -0.43 -10.25
CA CYS A 279 8.54 -1.41 -9.38
C CYS A 279 9.54 -0.70 -8.44
N VAL A 280 9.57 -1.14 -7.19
CA VAL A 280 10.59 -0.79 -6.20
C VAL A 280 11.53 -1.97 -6.05
N PHE A 281 12.82 -1.74 -6.33
CA PHE A 281 13.85 -2.73 -6.03
C PHE A 281 14.27 -2.57 -4.58
N ASN A 282 13.89 -3.52 -3.75
CA ASN A 282 14.22 -3.57 -2.34
C ASN A 282 15.53 -4.35 -2.12
N GLU A 283 16.30 -3.97 -1.11
CA GLU A 283 17.61 -4.58 -0.78
C GLU A 283 18.60 -4.55 -1.96
N ALA A 284 18.57 -3.48 -2.76
CA ALA A 284 19.44 -3.32 -3.92
C ALA A 284 20.86 -2.88 -3.48
N GLU A 285 21.79 -3.84 -3.39
CA GLU A 285 23.18 -3.57 -3.04
C GLU A 285 23.94 -2.76 -4.10
N SER A 286 23.61 -2.99 -5.38
CA SER A 286 24.27 -2.34 -6.51
C SER A 286 24.03 -0.83 -6.62
N GLN A 287 22.94 -0.33 -6.03
CA GLN A 287 22.63 1.11 -6.09
C GLN A 287 23.36 1.93 -5.02
N GLN A 288 23.78 1.32 -3.93
CA GLN A 288 24.57 2.00 -2.90
C GLN A 288 25.95 2.40 -3.44
N ALA A 289 26.56 1.54 -4.26
CA ALA A 289 27.80 1.85 -4.96
C ALA A 289 27.60 2.97 -6.01
N THR A 290 26.50 2.95 -6.73
CA THR A 290 26.18 3.96 -7.75
C THR A 290 25.81 5.31 -7.12
N TYR A 291 25.08 5.33 -5.99
CA TYR A 291 24.77 6.54 -5.25
C TYR A 291 26.04 7.22 -4.71
N ASN A 292 26.99 6.43 -4.20
CA ASN A 292 28.29 6.91 -3.75
C ASN A 292 29.17 7.40 -4.92
N GLN A 293 29.01 6.85 -6.12
CA GLN A 293 29.78 7.19 -7.32
C GLN A 293 29.27 8.46 -8.01
N PHE A 294 27.99 8.79 -7.90
CA PHE A 294 27.39 10.02 -8.44
C PHE A 294 27.46 11.21 -7.45
N GLY A 295 28.41 11.20 -6.51
CA GLY A 295 28.67 12.32 -5.62
C GLY A 295 27.46 12.61 -4.74
N GLY A 296 27.17 11.68 -3.85
CA GLY A 296 26.16 11.89 -2.83
C GLY A 296 26.34 13.28 -2.22
N TYR A 297 25.26 13.94 -1.89
CA TYR A 297 25.19 15.21 -1.18
C TYR A 297 25.93 15.20 0.18
N GLY A 298 27.02 14.44 0.29
CA GLY A 298 27.95 14.36 1.42
C GLY A 298 28.79 15.61 1.64
N TYR A 299 28.66 16.63 0.79
CA TYR A 299 29.44 17.85 0.91
C TYR A 299 29.04 18.74 2.11
N TYR A 300 27.98 18.42 2.82
CA TYR A 300 27.52 19.22 3.97
C TYR A 300 27.74 18.61 5.35
N ALA A 301 28.16 17.35 5.45
CA ALA A 301 28.35 16.67 6.76
C ALA A 301 29.76 16.83 7.35
N ASP A 302 30.81 17.07 6.53
CA ASP A 302 32.21 17.02 6.98
C ASP A 302 32.86 18.38 7.34
N LYS A 303 32.11 19.49 7.28
CA LYS A 303 32.67 20.80 7.64
C LYS A 303 32.59 21.16 9.14
N LYS A 304 32.11 20.26 10.00
CA LYS A 304 32.04 20.53 11.46
C LYS A 304 33.12 19.86 12.30
N SER A 305 33.92 18.94 11.76
CA SER A 305 34.99 18.26 12.53
C SER A 305 36.35 18.91 12.46
N ASP A 306 36.65 19.74 11.42
CA ASP A 306 38.00 20.32 11.25
C ASP A 306 38.21 21.70 11.87
N ARG A 307 37.25 22.26 12.61
CA ARG A 307 37.41 23.53 13.31
C ARG A 307 37.88 23.44 14.76
N ASN A 308 38.06 22.24 15.30
CA ASN A 308 38.46 22.06 16.71
C ASN A 308 39.88 21.50 16.93
N SER A 309 40.69 21.35 15.86
CA SER A 309 42.05 20.82 15.98
C SER A 309 43.18 21.80 15.75
N SER A 310 42.87 23.11 15.54
CA SER A 310 43.91 24.13 15.21
C SER A 310 44.10 25.21 16.29
N ASN A 311 43.76 24.93 17.55
CA ASN A 311 44.06 25.89 18.63
C ASN A 311 44.69 25.20 19.85
N GLY A 312 45.95 24.85 19.79
CA GLY A 312 46.65 24.29 20.93
C GLY A 312 48.08 23.83 20.67
N ASP A 313 48.90 24.71 20.10
CA ASP A 313 50.34 24.58 20.34
C ASP A 313 51.05 25.91 20.05
N GLN A 314 51.17 26.78 21.03
CA GLN A 314 52.20 27.78 21.13
C GLN A 314 52.61 27.97 22.60
N GLY A 315 53.83 27.61 22.88
CA GLY A 315 54.53 28.19 24.02
C GLY A 315 55.15 27.24 25.02
N LYS A 316 56.37 26.77 24.76
CA LYS A 316 57.39 26.67 25.79
C LYS A 316 58.75 26.96 25.18
N VAL A 317 59.18 28.17 25.41
CA VAL A 317 60.57 28.60 25.24
C VAL A 317 61.35 28.07 26.42
N ALA A 318 62.50 27.47 26.11
CA ALA A 318 63.50 27.06 27.08
C ALA A 318 64.34 28.25 27.53
N THR A 319 64.64 28.36 28.82
CA THR A 319 65.76 29.14 29.34
C THR A 319 66.49 28.30 30.39
N ALA A 320 67.81 28.30 30.17
CA ALA A 320 68.93 27.87 31.01
C ALA A 320 69.13 26.38 31.29
#